data_0226e651c328628ecacc47a3191d88c2
#
_entry.id   0226e651c328628ecacc47a3191d88c2
#
_cell.length_a   1.000
_cell.length_b   1.000
_cell.length_c   1.000
_cell.angle_alpha   90.00
_cell.angle_beta   90.00
_cell.angle_gamma   90.00
#
_symmetry.space_group_name_H-M   'P 1'
#
loop_
_entity.id
_entity.type
_entity.pdbx_description
1 polymer ?
#
loop_
_entity_poly.entity_id
_entity_poly.type
_entity_poly.pdbx_seq_one_letter_code
_entity_poly.pdbx_strand_id
1 'polypeptide(L)'
;MRQIYAKQVIMEENKEYCYKYPHAAITADNVVFGFDGKGLYVLLIKRGEGTYEDFWALPGGFMHIDETIEQCALRELQEETNAKDVYLEQFHVFSTVDRDPRERVVTVGFLALVRKGDYSNVRGGDDAKEAKWFNYEQLPQLAFDHQEIIAKAHSALRDRMRSNGLAFCLLDQKFGVDELRSLCEAVFDTKYDRRNFYKKFTSAPYILEDEGEQPMACRRAAHYSL
;
A
#
# COMPACT_ATOMS: atom_id res chain seq x y z
N MET A 1 -10.00 -38.16 22.78
CA MET A 1 -9.58 -36.76 22.72
C MET A 1 -9.56 -36.15 21.29
N ARG A 2 -8.97 -36.81 20.27
CA ARG A 2 -8.97 -36.28 18.87
C ARG A 2 -10.35 -36.07 18.23
N GLN A 3 -11.37 -36.88 18.54
CA GLN A 3 -12.70 -36.74 17.98
C GLN A 3 -13.51 -35.55 18.56
N ILE A 4 -13.20 -35.12 19.80
CA ILE A 4 -13.88 -34.01 20.45
C ILE A 4 -13.35 -32.68 19.88
N TYR A 5 -12.04 -32.58 19.62
CA TYR A 5 -11.44 -31.40 18.99
C TYR A 5 -11.90 -31.20 17.56
N ALA A 6 -11.99 -32.26 16.75
CA ALA A 6 -12.50 -32.16 15.38
C ALA A 6 -13.98 -31.71 15.32
N LYS A 7 -14.81 -32.16 16.27
CA LYS A 7 -16.22 -31.72 16.33
C LYS A 7 -16.36 -30.25 16.78
N GLN A 8 -15.48 -29.75 17.64
CA GLN A 8 -15.52 -28.37 18.11
C GLN A 8 -15.06 -27.38 17.03
N VAL A 9 -14.02 -27.70 16.28
CA VAL A 9 -13.53 -26.91 15.15
C VAL A 9 -14.58 -26.83 14.02
N ILE A 10 -15.23 -27.94 13.68
CA ILE A 10 -16.27 -27.97 12.64
C ILE A 10 -17.53 -27.17 13.06
N MET A 11 -17.83 -27.06 14.36
CA MET A 11 -18.96 -26.25 14.82
C MET A 11 -18.67 -24.75 14.88
N GLU A 12 -17.40 -24.32 14.93
CA GLU A 12 -17.02 -22.91 14.83
C GLU A 12 -16.97 -22.40 13.38
N GLU A 13 -16.59 -23.25 12.42
CA GLU A 13 -16.57 -22.92 10.98
C GLU A 13 -17.97 -22.75 10.34
N ASN A 14 -19.05 -23.20 11.00
CA ASN A 14 -20.43 -23.07 10.51
C ASN A 14 -21.27 -22.10 11.34
N LYS A 15 -20.68 -21.03 11.86
CA LYS A 15 -21.43 -20.02 12.58
C LYS A 15 -22.20 -19.13 11.60
N GLU A 16 -23.51 -19.35 11.48
CA GLU A 16 -24.39 -18.52 10.67
C GLU A 16 -24.72 -17.23 11.40
N TYR A 17 -24.42 -16.08 10.77
CA TYR A 17 -24.74 -14.77 11.29
C TYR A 17 -26.06 -14.27 10.68
N CYS A 18 -27.06 -14.04 11.51
CA CYS A 18 -28.36 -13.52 11.10
C CYS A 18 -28.51 -12.05 11.53
N TYR A 19 -28.81 -11.19 10.59
CA TYR A 19 -28.96 -9.75 10.81
C TYR A 19 -30.38 -9.28 10.51
N LYS A 20 -30.85 -8.29 11.25
CA LYS A 20 -32.17 -7.67 11.05
C LYS A 20 -32.25 -6.87 9.74
N TYR A 21 -31.14 -6.28 9.34
CA TYR A 21 -31.02 -5.47 8.12
C TYR A 21 -29.87 -5.98 7.26
N PRO A 22 -29.94 -5.78 5.92
CA PRO A 22 -28.84 -6.10 5.04
C PRO A 22 -27.55 -5.40 5.47
N HIS A 23 -26.43 -6.10 5.39
CA HIS A 23 -25.11 -5.59 5.70
C HIS A 23 -24.26 -5.53 4.43
N ALA A 24 -23.37 -4.54 4.35
CA ALA A 24 -22.29 -4.56 3.39
C ALA A 24 -21.14 -5.37 3.96
N ALA A 25 -20.45 -6.13 3.13
CA ALA A 25 -19.14 -6.68 3.48
C ALA A 25 -18.11 -5.56 3.54
N ILE A 26 -17.14 -5.68 4.43
CA ILE A 26 -16.06 -4.72 4.57
C ILE A 26 -14.76 -5.38 4.12
N THR A 27 -13.98 -4.66 3.32
CA THR A 27 -12.66 -5.09 2.84
C THR A 27 -11.61 -4.02 3.12
N ALA A 28 -10.35 -4.42 3.13
CA ALA A 28 -9.20 -3.51 3.08
C ALA A 28 -8.47 -3.71 1.76
N ASP A 29 -8.10 -2.62 1.07
CA ASP A 29 -7.26 -2.63 -0.12
C ASP A 29 -5.99 -1.81 0.13
N ASN A 30 -4.82 -2.43 -0.07
CA ASN A 30 -3.52 -1.83 0.24
C ASN A 30 -2.84 -1.30 -1.02
N VAL A 31 -2.65 0.01 -1.12
CA VAL A 31 -1.82 0.62 -2.15
C VAL A 31 -0.40 0.80 -1.62
N VAL A 32 0.49 -0.12 -2.00
CA VAL A 32 1.89 -0.08 -1.59
C VAL A 32 2.70 0.57 -2.71
N PHE A 33 3.17 1.79 -2.46
CA PHE A 33 4.11 2.46 -3.34
C PHE A 33 5.55 2.12 -2.97
N GLY A 34 6.37 1.82 -3.99
CA GLY A 34 7.81 1.62 -3.87
C GLY A 34 8.57 2.53 -4.81
N PHE A 35 9.76 2.96 -4.40
CA PHE A 35 10.67 3.76 -5.23
C PHE A 35 12.01 3.04 -5.38
N ASP A 36 12.61 3.10 -6.59
CA ASP A 36 13.88 2.44 -6.91
C ASP A 36 15.01 3.41 -7.28
N GLY A 37 14.86 4.69 -6.92
CA GLY A 37 15.80 5.76 -7.28
C GLY A 37 15.48 6.41 -8.64
N LYS A 38 14.56 5.86 -9.43
CA LYS A 38 14.23 6.34 -10.79
C LYS A 38 12.74 6.53 -11.02
N GLY A 39 11.92 5.57 -10.59
CA GLY A 39 10.49 5.56 -10.84
C GLY A 39 9.67 5.11 -9.64
N LEU A 40 8.38 5.46 -9.66
CA LEU A 40 7.39 5.02 -8.68
C LEU A 40 6.76 3.71 -9.17
N TYR A 41 6.61 2.77 -8.24
CA TYR A 41 6.04 1.45 -8.49
C TYR A 41 4.87 1.18 -7.54
N VAL A 42 3.97 0.32 -7.98
CA VAL A 42 2.87 -0.22 -7.17
C VAL A 42 3.03 -1.73 -7.06
N LEU A 43 2.86 -2.26 -5.86
CA LEU A 43 2.82 -3.70 -5.62
C LEU A 43 1.43 -4.20 -5.95
N LEU A 44 1.35 -5.19 -6.84
CA LEU A 44 0.10 -5.85 -7.22
C LEU A 44 0.23 -7.36 -7.04
N ILE A 45 -0.90 -8.00 -6.83
CA ILE A 45 -1.04 -9.45 -6.81
C ILE A 45 -1.80 -9.92 -8.05
N LYS A 46 -1.52 -11.14 -8.49
CA LYS A 46 -2.30 -11.81 -9.51
C LYS A 46 -3.34 -12.69 -8.85
N ARG A 47 -4.61 -12.40 -9.10
CA ARG A 47 -5.73 -13.11 -8.47
C ARG A 47 -5.74 -14.59 -8.85
N GLY A 48 -6.03 -15.41 -7.86
CA GLY A 48 -6.29 -16.84 -8.01
C GLY A 48 -7.64 -17.12 -8.67
N GLU A 49 -8.33 -18.14 -8.18
CA GLU A 49 -9.64 -18.57 -8.70
C GLU A 49 -10.77 -17.57 -8.36
N GLY A 50 -11.81 -17.57 -9.16
CA GLY A 50 -13.04 -16.82 -8.93
C GLY A 50 -13.19 -15.54 -9.74
N THR A 51 -13.88 -14.55 -9.18
CA THR A 51 -14.18 -13.28 -9.89
C THR A 51 -12.90 -12.53 -10.22
N TYR A 52 -12.75 -12.14 -11.49
CA TYR A 52 -11.52 -11.54 -12.03
C TYR A 52 -10.27 -12.44 -11.91
N GLU A 53 -10.45 -13.76 -12.11
CA GLU A 53 -9.31 -14.68 -12.19
C GLU A 53 -8.27 -14.20 -13.20
N ASP A 54 -6.97 -14.37 -12.85
CA ASP A 54 -5.81 -13.93 -13.62
C ASP A 54 -5.66 -12.41 -13.82
N PHE A 55 -6.56 -11.59 -13.33
CA PHE A 55 -6.36 -10.13 -13.29
C PHE A 55 -5.39 -9.74 -12.18
N TRP A 56 -4.73 -8.60 -12.38
CA TRP A 56 -3.94 -7.96 -11.35
C TRP A 56 -4.85 -7.16 -10.41
N ALA A 57 -4.52 -7.14 -9.13
CA ALA A 57 -5.29 -6.48 -8.10
C ALA A 57 -4.38 -5.86 -7.04
N LEU A 58 -4.92 -5.00 -6.21
CA LEU A 58 -4.29 -4.58 -4.98
C LEU A 58 -4.28 -5.74 -3.98
N PRO A 59 -3.23 -5.88 -3.14
CA PRO A 59 -3.29 -6.75 -1.98
C PRO A 59 -4.42 -6.33 -1.05
N GLY A 60 -5.27 -7.29 -0.66
CA GLY A 60 -6.41 -6.97 0.19
C GLY A 60 -7.50 -8.02 0.14
N GLY A 61 -8.39 -7.96 1.14
CA GLY A 61 -9.47 -8.93 1.28
C GLY A 61 -10.50 -8.54 2.32
N PHE A 62 -11.32 -9.52 2.69
CA PHE A 62 -12.45 -9.34 3.60
C PHE A 62 -11.99 -9.28 5.06
N MET A 63 -12.53 -8.32 5.80
CA MET A 63 -12.32 -8.20 7.23
C MET A 63 -13.02 -9.35 7.97
N HIS A 64 -12.29 -10.03 8.83
CA HIS A 64 -12.84 -11.03 9.74
C HIS A 64 -13.63 -10.37 10.87
N ILE A 65 -14.52 -11.15 11.51
CA ILE A 65 -15.41 -10.61 12.54
C ILE A 65 -14.68 -10.23 13.84
N ASP A 66 -13.51 -10.72 14.04
CA ASP A 66 -12.70 -10.60 15.26
C ASP A 66 -11.42 -9.74 15.07
N GLU A 67 -11.31 -9.05 13.92
CA GLU A 67 -10.19 -8.15 13.64
C GLU A 67 -10.66 -6.72 13.36
N THR A 68 -9.76 -5.74 13.58
CA THR A 68 -9.98 -4.37 13.11
C THR A 68 -9.63 -4.26 11.63
N ILE A 69 -10.06 -3.17 10.99
CA ILE A 69 -9.76 -2.96 9.56
C ILE A 69 -8.25 -2.77 9.31
N GLU A 70 -7.51 -2.22 10.26
CA GLU A 70 -6.05 -2.09 10.20
C GLU A 70 -5.37 -3.47 10.31
N GLN A 71 -5.89 -4.33 11.19
CA GLN A 71 -5.40 -5.71 11.32
C GLN A 71 -5.67 -6.51 10.04
N CYS A 72 -6.86 -6.36 9.46
CA CYS A 72 -7.20 -6.94 8.16
C CYS A 72 -6.21 -6.49 7.08
N ALA A 73 -5.98 -5.18 6.94
CA ALA A 73 -5.05 -4.64 5.96
C ALA A 73 -3.63 -5.21 6.09
N LEU A 74 -3.11 -5.30 7.31
CA LEU A 74 -1.78 -5.88 7.58
C LEU A 74 -1.74 -7.37 7.31
N ARG A 75 -2.75 -8.14 7.73
CA ARG A 75 -2.84 -9.59 7.51
C ARG A 75 -2.85 -9.90 6.02
N GLU A 76 -3.76 -9.30 5.26
CA GLU A 76 -3.88 -9.51 3.82
C GLU A 76 -2.59 -9.13 3.08
N LEU A 77 -1.98 -7.99 3.42
CA LEU A 77 -0.71 -7.59 2.83
C LEU A 77 0.39 -8.64 3.09
N GLN A 78 0.48 -9.16 4.32
CA GLN A 78 1.47 -10.16 4.67
C GLN A 78 1.20 -11.51 3.98
N GLU A 79 -0.04 -11.98 3.98
CA GLU A 79 -0.46 -13.26 3.40
C GLU A 79 -0.23 -13.28 1.88
N GLU A 80 -0.62 -12.22 1.18
CA GLU A 80 -0.56 -12.18 -0.28
C GLU A 80 0.80 -11.75 -0.85
N THR A 81 1.65 -11.06 -0.08
CA THR A 81 2.92 -10.51 -0.60
C THR A 81 4.15 -10.88 0.22
N ASN A 82 3.95 -11.48 1.41
CA ASN A 82 5.00 -11.72 2.42
C ASN A 82 5.71 -10.43 2.89
N ALA A 83 5.12 -9.25 2.67
CA ALA A 83 5.63 -7.99 3.19
C ALA A 83 5.36 -7.89 4.70
N LYS A 84 6.39 -7.52 5.49
CA LYS A 84 6.31 -7.39 6.95
C LYS A 84 6.78 -6.01 7.38
N ASP A 85 6.34 -5.60 8.57
CA ASP A 85 6.75 -4.34 9.20
C ASP A 85 6.46 -3.10 8.30
N VAL A 86 5.36 -3.15 7.56
CA VAL A 86 4.90 -2.06 6.70
C VAL A 86 3.96 -1.16 7.48
N TYR A 87 4.30 0.13 7.51
CA TYR A 87 3.37 1.13 8.05
C TYR A 87 2.25 1.39 7.05
N LEU A 88 1.02 1.28 7.51
CA LEU A 88 -0.19 1.55 6.73
C LEU A 88 -0.92 2.77 7.29
N GLU A 89 -1.35 3.66 6.42
CA GLU A 89 -2.20 4.81 6.75
C GLU A 89 -3.49 4.74 5.94
N GLN A 90 -4.65 4.77 6.62
CA GLN A 90 -5.93 4.90 5.94
C GLN A 90 -5.98 6.22 5.17
N PHE A 91 -6.39 6.18 3.89
CA PHE A 91 -6.49 7.41 3.09
C PHE A 91 -7.90 7.70 2.57
N HIS A 92 -8.72 6.68 2.31
CA HIS A 92 -10.07 6.88 1.76
C HIS A 92 -10.96 5.65 1.97
N VAL A 93 -12.28 5.85 1.85
CA VAL A 93 -13.28 4.76 1.84
C VAL A 93 -13.99 4.77 0.48
N PHE A 94 -14.05 3.62 -0.17
CA PHE A 94 -14.70 3.43 -1.46
C PHE A 94 -15.99 2.63 -1.25
N SER A 95 -17.11 3.22 -1.65
CA SER A 95 -18.43 2.67 -1.35
C SER A 95 -19.41 2.78 -2.52
N THR A 96 -18.92 2.87 -3.75
CA THR A 96 -19.75 2.81 -4.95
C THR A 96 -20.55 1.51 -4.94
N VAL A 97 -21.85 1.58 -5.28
CA VAL A 97 -22.77 0.46 -5.05
C VAL A 97 -22.34 -0.81 -5.77
N ASP A 98 -21.92 -0.68 -7.02
CA ASP A 98 -21.60 -1.79 -7.91
C ASP A 98 -20.08 -2.00 -8.08
N ARG A 99 -19.25 -1.56 -7.08
CA ARG A 99 -17.81 -1.71 -7.14
C ARG A 99 -17.35 -3.17 -7.18
N ASP A 100 -18.11 -4.07 -6.58
CA ASP A 100 -17.90 -5.51 -6.60
C ASP A 100 -19.16 -6.21 -7.14
N PRO A 101 -19.04 -7.02 -8.20
CA PRO A 101 -20.20 -7.67 -8.81
C PRO A 101 -20.77 -8.82 -7.97
N ARG A 102 -20.07 -9.27 -6.94
CA ARG A 102 -20.49 -10.41 -6.09
C ARG A 102 -21.56 -10.02 -5.09
N GLU A 103 -21.34 -8.86 -4.41
CA GLU A 103 -22.22 -8.38 -3.35
C GLU A 103 -21.94 -6.89 -3.03
N ARG A 104 -22.71 -6.36 -2.09
CA ARG A 104 -22.48 -5.01 -1.57
C ARG A 104 -21.21 -4.97 -0.72
N VAL A 105 -20.14 -4.37 -1.25
CA VAL A 105 -18.84 -4.23 -0.58
C VAL A 105 -18.51 -2.77 -0.35
N VAL A 106 -17.92 -2.47 0.81
CA VAL A 106 -17.28 -1.20 1.13
C VAL A 106 -15.83 -1.50 1.45
N THR A 107 -14.89 -0.84 0.78
CA THR A 107 -13.48 -1.01 1.09
C THR A 107 -12.87 0.23 1.73
N VAL A 108 -11.95 -0.03 2.65
CA VAL A 108 -11.07 0.99 3.23
C VAL A 108 -9.72 0.89 2.54
N GLY A 109 -9.33 1.97 1.87
CA GLY A 109 -8.05 2.07 1.19
C GLY A 109 -6.93 2.48 2.14
N PHE A 110 -5.85 1.70 2.16
CA PHE A 110 -4.64 1.95 2.93
C PHE A 110 -3.48 2.30 2.01
N LEU A 111 -2.70 3.29 2.42
CA LEU A 111 -1.48 3.74 1.76
C LEU A 111 -0.27 3.23 2.52
N ALA A 112 0.65 2.58 1.82
CA ALA A 112 1.95 2.20 2.33
C ALA A 112 3.06 2.76 1.45
N LEU A 113 4.15 3.20 2.08
CA LEU A 113 5.33 3.73 1.40
C LEU A 113 6.54 2.91 1.82
N VAL A 114 7.17 2.23 0.87
CA VAL A 114 8.32 1.38 1.13
C VAL A 114 9.46 1.64 0.15
N ARG A 115 10.68 1.37 0.57
CA ARG A 115 11.81 1.29 -0.36
C ARG A 115 11.68 -0.01 -1.14
N LYS A 116 11.54 0.09 -2.45
CA LYS A 116 11.34 -1.09 -3.31
C LYS A 116 12.43 -2.14 -3.14
N GLY A 117 13.68 -1.72 -2.86
CA GLY A 117 14.79 -2.62 -2.63
C GLY A 117 14.62 -3.55 -1.44
N ASP A 118 14.00 -3.09 -0.35
CA ASP A 118 13.75 -3.88 0.86
C ASP A 118 12.69 -4.98 0.62
N TYR A 119 11.86 -4.79 -0.38
CA TYR A 119 10.75 -5.69 -0.75
C TYR A 119 10.95 -6.29 -2.15
N SER A 120 12.19 -6.60 -2.52
CA SER A 120 12.53 -7.21 -3.82
C SER A 120 12.06 -8.67 -3.97
N ASN A 121 11.85 -9.37 -2.85
CA ASN A 121 11.49 -10.79 -2.79
C ASN A 121 10.00 -11.02 -2.50
N VAL A 122 9.12 -10.09 -2.90
CA VAL A 122 7.67 -10.31 -2.81
C VAL A 122 7.27 -11.54 -3.61
N ARG A 123 6.42 -12.37 -3.04
CA ARG A 123 5.91 -13.59 -3.67
C ARG A 123 4.42 -13.69 -3.39
N GLY A 124 3.67 -14.21 -4.34
CA GLY A 124 2.30 -14.61 -4.11
C GLY A 124 2.22 -15.64 -2.98
N GLY A 125 1.22 -15.49 -2.12
CA GLY A 125 0.91 -16.42 -1.03
C GLY A 125 -0.59 -16.69 -1.01
N ASP A 126 -1.01 -17.71 -0.29
CA ASP A 126 -2.40 -18.14 -0.17
C ASP A 126 -3.17 -18.09 -1.51
N ASP A 127 -4.13 -17.19 -1.67
CA ASP A 127 -4.97 -17.07 -2.85
C ASP A 127 -4.32 -16.27 -4.00
N ALA A 128 -3.14 -15.67 -3.81
CA ALA A 128 -2.42 -14.92 -4.83
C ALA A 128 -1.46 -15.81 -5.61
N LYS A 129 -1.68 -15.97 -6.93
CA LYS A 129 -0.77 -16.73 -7.82
C LYS A 129 0.63 -16.12 -7.92
N GLU A 130 0.72 -14.81 -7.86
CA GLU A 130 1.95 -14.03 -8.02
C GLU A 130 1.82 -12.66 -7.34
N ALA A 131 2.91 -12.13 -6.78
CA ALA A 131 3.01 -10.74 -6.37
C ALA A 131 4.16 -10.07 -7.12
N LYS A 132 3.94 -8.83 -7.63
CA LYS A 132 4.91 -8.15 -8.49
C LYS A 132 4.81 -6.64 -8.43
N TRP A 133 5.96 -5.98 -8.57
CA TRP A 133 6.06 -4.53 -8.74
C TRP A 133 5.80 -4.10 -10.18
N PHE A 134 4.87 -3.18 -10.37
CA PHE A 134 4.58 -2.53 -11.65
C PHE A 134 4.93 -1.06 -11.61
N ASN A 135 5.50 -0.55 -12.69
CA ASN A 135 5.70 0.88 -12.83
C ASN A 135 4.33 1.58 -12.80
N TYR A 136 4.20 2.64 -11.98
CA TYR A 136 2.96 3.39 -11.83
C TYR A 136 2.43 3.95 -13.16
N GLU A 137 3.33 4.34 -14.08
CA GLU A 137 2.95 4.87 -15.40
C GLU A 137 2.47 3.77 -16.38
N GLN A 138 2.70 2.49 -16.06
CA GLN A 138 2.45 1.34 -16.96
C GLN A 138 1.75 0.21 -16.20
N LEU A 139 0.64 0.55 -15.54
CA LEU A 139 -0.15 -0.44 -14.82
C LEU A 139 -0.85 -1.39 -15.79
N PRO A 140 -0.96 -2.68 -15.46
CA PRO A 140 -1.74 -3.65 -16.22
C PRO A 140 -3.24 -3.38 -16.07
N GLN A 141 -4.05 -4.16 -16.76
CA GLN A 141 -5.50 -4.18 -16.50
C GLN A 141 -5.75 -4.71 -15.08
N LEU A 142 -6.52 -3.96 -14.30
CA LEU A 142 -6.81 -4.25 -12.90
C LEU A 142 -8.22 -4.80 -12.71
N ALA A 143 -8.39 -5.60 -11.66
CA ALA A 143 -9.68 -6.06 -11.19
C ALA A 143 -10.46 -4.92 -10.52
N PHE A 144 -11.77 -5.04 -10.48
CA PHE A 144 -12.69 -4.13 -9.78
C PHE A 144 -12.45 -2.64 -10.12
N ASP A 145 -12.55 -1.79 -9.13
CA ASP A 145 -12.26 -0.36 -9.17
C ASP A 145 -10.81 -0.01 -8.71
N HIS A 146 -9.90 -1.00 -8.69
CA HIS A 146 -8.55 -0.84 -8.16
C HIS A 146 -7.73 0.24 -8.87
N GLN A 147 -8.02 0.52 -10.15
CA GLN A 147 -7.39 1.63 -10.85
C GLN A 147 -7.78 2.99 -10.25
N GLU A 148 -9.05 3.15 -9.84
CA GLU A 148 -9.53 4.36 -9.17
C GLU A 148 -8.89 4.49 -7.78
N ILE A 149 -8.80 3.37 -7.04
CA ILE A 149 -8.16 3.32 -5.71
C ILE A 149 -6.69 3.77 -5.82
N ILE A 150 -5.92 3.25 -6.78
CA ILE A 150 -4.51 3.65 -7.00
C ILE A 150 -4.41 5.13 -7.37
N ALA A 151 -5.26 5.64 -8.24
CA ALA A 151 -5.26 7.05 -8.62
C ALA A 151 -5.53 7.97 -7.42
N LYS A 152 -6.48 7.59 -6.56
CA LYS A 152 -6.80 8.31 -5.33
C LYS A 152 -5.65 8.24 -4.31
N ALA A 153 -5.01 7.08 -4.16
CA ALA A 153 -3.84 6.89 -3.31
C ALA A 153 -2.65 7.74 -3.79
N HIS A 154 -2.44 7.83 -5.10
CA HIS A 154 -1.40 8.70 -5.66
C HIS A 154 -1.67 10.19 -5.37
N SER A 155 -2.93 10.63 -5.44
CA SER A 155 -3.29 11.97 -4.99
C SER A 155 -2.98 12.19 -3.51
N ALA A 156 -3.33 11.22 -2.65
CA ALA A 156 -3.01 11.26 -1.24
C ALA A 156 -1.49 11.31 -0.99
N LEU A 157 -0.69 10.52 -1.73
CA LEU A 157 0.78 10.56 -1.67
C LEU A 157 1.33 11.96 -2.00
N ARG A 158 0.81 12.61 -3.05
CA ARG A 158 1.18 13.99 -3.42
C ARG A 158 0.90 14.98 -2.29
N ASP A 159 -0.24 14.84 -1.63
CA ASP A 159 -0.63 15.71 -0.52
C ASP A 159 0.26 15.47 0.72
N ARG A 160 0.57 14.21 1.04
CA ARG A 160 1.52 13.84 2.12
C ARG A 160 2.91 14.38 1.84
N MET A 161 3.36 14.31 0.60
CA MET A 161 4.67 14.85 0.20
C MET A 161 4.76 16.36 0.40
N ARG A 162 3.64 17.08 0.21
CA ARG A 162 3.57 18.55 0.42
C ARG A 162 3.46 18.93 1.90
N SER A 163 2.77 18.12 2.71
CA SER A 163 2.35 18.52 4.05
C SER A 163 3.26 18.03 5.18
N ASN A 164 3.72 16.80 5.14
CA ASN A 164 4.39 16.16 6.29
C ASN A 164 5.67 15.40 5.96
N GLY A 165 6.09 15.40 4.69
CA GLY A 165 7.32 14.72 4.28
C GLY A 165 7.25 13.19 4.37
N LEU A 166 6.09 12.58 4.54
CA LEU A 166 5.91 11.11 4.64
C LEU A 166 6.51 10.38 3.44
N ALA A 167 6.51 11.00 2.26
CA ALA A 167 7.11 10.44 1.06
C ALA A 167 8.62 10.19 1.16
N PHE A 168 9.31 10.81 2.12
CA PHE A 168 10.73 10.50 2.39
C PHE A 168 10.95 9.06 2.89
N CYS A 169 9.89 8.36 3.35
CA CYS A 169 9.96 6.94 3.66
C CYS A 169 10.26 6.06 2.42
N LEU A 170 10.08 6.60 1.22
CA LEU A 170 10.47 5.96 -0.05
C LEU A 170 11.98 6.00 -0.31
N LEU A 171 12.73 6.84 0.41
CA LEU A 171 14.19 7.01 0.29
C LEU A 171 14.94 6.31 1.41
N ASP A 172 16.23 6.09 1.20
CA ASP A 172 17.14 5.66 2.27
C ASP A 172 17.25 6.72 3.38
N GLN A 173 17.77 6.33 4.55
CA GLN A 173 18.02 7.28 5.64
C GLN A 173 18.98 8.40 5.22
N LYS A 174 19.93 8.04 4.37
CA LYS A 174 20.84 8.97 3.70
C LYS A 174 20.56 8.90 2.21
N PHE A 175 20.19 10.00 1.61
CA PHE A 175 19.88 10.10 0.18
C PHE A 175 20.51 11.36 -0.42
N GLY A 176 20.81 11.30 -1.72
CA GLY A 176 21.30 12.44 -2.47
C GLY A 176 20.18 13.37 -2.95
N VAL A 177 20.51 14.64 -3.19
CA VAL A 177 19.56 15.62 -3.75
C VAL A 177 19.00 15.17 -5.11
N ASP A 178 19.81 14.49 -5.91
CA ASP A 178 19.35 13.95 -7.21
C ASP A 178 18.32 12.83 -7.03
N GLU A 179 18.46 12.00 -6.00
CA GLU A 179 17.49 10.95 -5.69
C GLU A 179 16.17 11.55 -5.19
N LEU A 180 16.23 12.54 -4.31
CA LEU A 180 15.07 13.30 -3.86
C LEU A 180 14.39 14.00 -5.05
N ARG A 181 15.17 14.61 -5.96
CA ARG A 181 14.63 15.22 -7.18
C ARG A 181 13.90 14.19 -8.04
N SER A 182 14.50 13.01 -8.23
CA SER A 182 13.88 11.91 -9.00
C SER A 182 12.57 11.43 -8.35
N LEU A 183 12.54 11.33 -7.01
CA LEU A 183 11.30 11.02 -6.28
C LEU A 183 10.23 12.09 -6.50
N CYS A 184 10.59 13.39 -6.35
CA CYS A 184 9.67 14.48 -6.61
C CYS A 184 9.14 14.45 -8.06
N GLU A 185 10.02 14.21 -9.03
CA GLU A 185 9.65 14.09 -10.44
C GLU A 185 8.67 12.93 -10.67
N ALA A 186 8.92 11.77 -10.07
CA ALA A 186 8.06 10.59 -10.19
C ALA A 186 6.68 10.78 -9.53
N VAL A 187 6.63 11.43 -8.36
CA VAL A 187 5.35 11.65 -7.64
C VAL A 187 4.53 12.77 -8.26
N PHE A 188 5.16 13.86 -8.71
CA PHE A 188 4.45 15.04 -9.24
C PHE A 188 4.27 15.04 -10.75
N ASP A 189 4.82 14.04 -11.44
CA ASP A 189 4.83 13.97 -12.92
C ASP A 189 5.33 15.28 -13.54
N THR A 190 6.48 15.75 -13.06
CA THR A 190 7.02 17.07 -13.41
C THR A 190 8.54 16.99 -13.44
N LYS A 191 9.17 17.59 -14.44
CA LYS A 191 10.64 17.68 -14.48
C LYS A 191 11.12 18.95 -13.80
N TYR A 192 12.14 18.82 -12.96
CA TYR A 192 12.74 19.91 -12.23
C TYR A 192 14.15 20.20 -12.76
N ASP A 193 14.42 21.51 -12.97
CA ASP A 193 15.80 21.96 -13.22
C ASP A 193 16.69 21.63 -12.03
N ARG A 194 17.80 20.92 -12.28
CA ARG A 194 18.70 20.40 -11.25
C ARG A 194 19.25 21.48 -10.32
N ARG A 195 19.69 22.62 -10.89
CA ARG A 195 20.31 23.71 -10.13
C ARG A 195 19.30 24.42 -9.23
N ASN A 196 18.11 24.69 -9.76
CA ASN A 196 17.04 25.34 -9.00
C ASN A 196 16.51 24.42 -7.89
N PHE A 197 16.36 23.14 -8.17
CA PHE A 197 15.95 22.15 -7.19
C PHE A 197 16.97 22.05 -6.05
N TYR A 198 18.26 21.92 -6.37
CA TYR A 198 19.33 21.89 -5.39
C TYR A 198 19.28 23.11 -4.48
N LYS A 199 19.28 24.34 -5.07
CA LYS A 199 19.24 25.60 -4.31
C LYS A 199 18.04 25.68 -3.35
N LYS A 200 16.88 25.20 -3.77
CA LYS A 200 15.66 25.24 -2.97
C LYS A 200 15.73 24.26 -1.80
N PHE A 201 16.22 23.05 -2.02
CA PHE A 201 16.26 22.01 -1.00
C PHE A 201 17.40 22.17 0.01
N THR A 202 18.56 22.62 -0.39
CA THR A 202 19.68 22.90 0.56
C THR A 202 19.34 23.99 1.56
N SER A 203 18.38 24.86 1.27
CA SER A 203 17.89 25.88 2.20
C SER A 203 16.72 25.42 3.07
N ALA A 204 16.25 24.18 2.94
CA ALA A 204 15.10 23.71 3.70
C ALA A 204 15.49 23.30 5.13
N PRO A 205 14.79 23.80 6.17
CA PRO A 205 15.23 23.67 7.57
C PRO A 205 15.13 22.23 8.14
N TYR A 206 14.47 21.31 7.42
CA TYR A 206 14.32 19.91 7.81
C TYR A 206 15.36 18.98 7.13
N ILE A 207 16.23 19.52 6.29
CA ILE A 207 17.32 18.78 5.66
C ILE A 207 18.61 19.16 6.38
N LEU A 208 19.28 18.18 6.99
CA LEU A 208 20.56 18.35 7.61
C LEU A 208 21.64 17.85 6.65
N GLU A 209 22.69 18.67 6.45
CA GLU A 209 23.90 18.22 5.80
C GLU A 209 24.65 17.26 6.74
N ASP A 210 25.04 16.08 6.22
CA ASP A 210 25.94 15.18 6.94
C ASP A 210 27.35 15.78 6.82
N GLU A 211 28.07 15.94 7.93
CA GLU A 211 29.45 16.55 7.96
C GLU A 211 30.51 15.69 7.26
N GLY A 212 30.14 14.64 6.54
CA GLY A 212 31.01 13.83 5.68
C GLY A 212 30.69 14.06 4.20
N GLU A 213 31.63 13.74 3.30
CA GLU A 213 31.58 13.98 1.84
C GLU A 213 30.36 13.43 1.09
N GLN A 214 29.20 13.26 1.72
CA GLN A 214 28.01 12.63 1.12
C GLN A 214 26.69 13.00 1.83
N PRO A 215 25.57 12.50 1.38
CA PRO A 215 24.30 13.10 1.13
C PRO A 215 23.55 13.58 2.38
N MET A 216 22.62 14.48 2.15
CA MET A 216 21.72 15.03 3.18
C MET A 216 20.90 13.95 3.89
N ALA A 217 20.92 13.97 5.23
CA ALA A 217 20.04 13.15 6.05
C ALA A 217 18.74 13.88 6.32
N CYS A 218 17.60 13.25 6.02
CA CYS A 218 16.30 13.70 6.46
C CYS A 218 16.01 13.13 7.85
N ARG A 219 15.64 13.99 8.82
CA ARG A 219 15.03 13.48 10.05
C ARG A 219 13.66 12.89 9.68
N ARG A 220 13.49 11.59 9.92
CA ARG A 220 12.17 10.97 9.86
C ARG A 220 11.22 11.78 10.73
N ALA A 221 10.07 12.16 10.17
CA ALA A 221 8.94 12.58 10.99
C ALA A 221 8.74 11.52 12.08
N ALA A 222 8.64 11.97 13.33
CA ALA A 222 8.55 11.10 14.49
C ALA A 222 7.49 10.02 14.23
N HIS A 223 7.86 8.76 14.51
CA HIS A 223 6.91 7.66 14.58
C HIS A 223 5.84 8.05 15.59
N TYR A 224 4.63 8.27 15.12
CA TYR A 224 3.47 8.17 15.99
C TYR A 224 3.20 6.68 16.16
N SER A 225 3.67 6.11 17.27
CA SER A 225 3.14 4.85 17.78
C SER A 225 1.71 5.09 18.23
N LEU A 226 0.78 4.25 17.77
CA LEU A 226 -0.54 4.10 18.40
C LEU A 226 -0.38 3.59 19.82
#